data_025ec0bdd21a311a737e36b098f9698e
#
_entry.id   025ec0bdd21a311a737e36b098f9698e
#
_cell.length_a   1.000
_cell.length_b   1.000
_cell.length_c   1.000
_cell.angle_alpha   90.00
_cell.angle_beta   90.00
_cell.angle_gamma   90.00
#
_symmetry.space_group_name_H-M   'P 1'
#
loop_
_entity.id
_entity.type
_entity.pdbx_description
1 polymer ?
#
loop_
_entity_poly.entity_id
_entity_poly.type
_entity_poly.pdbx_seq_one_letter_code
_entity_poly.pdbx_strand_id
1 'polypeptide(L)'
;MERRGHDAEFVKDLLDGVFNIDIQDGDIEKMYRLGQWTEDKDRPMLIGFKQYEHKDQVMSNLWKFKENSIPKFQGVSISHDLHPAERLEIKNMVEDAKKKHLEEEGDDTENYWFRVVGHGSKRKVIKLKKRN
;
A
#
# COMPACT_ATOMS: atom_id res chain seq x y z
N MET A 1 15.53 21.32 1.96
CA MET A 1 16.61 20.57 1.33
C MET A 1 17.11 19.41 2.15
N GLU A 2 17.24 19.58 3.45
CA GLU A 2 17.65 18.50 4.35
C GLU A 2 16.70 17.30 4.34
N ARG A 3 15.42 17.53 4.07
CA ARG A 3 14.41 16.47 4.06
C ARG A 3 14.60 15.43 2.96
N ARG A 4 15.08 15.84 1.79
CA ARG A 4 15.31 14.90 0.68
C ARG A 4 16.41 13.91 1.00
N GLY A 5 17.47 14.36 1.68
CA GLY A 5 18.54 13.47 2.13
C GLY A 5 18.05 12.47 3.15
N HIS A 6 17.25 12.91 4.12
CA HIS A 6 16.67 12.04 5.14
C HIS A 6 15.70 11.02 4.54
N ASP A 7 14.89 11.44 3.59
CA ASP A 7 13.94 10.54 2.93
C ASP A 7 14.68 9.45 2.14
N ALA A 8 15.74 9.81 1.42
CA ALA A 8 16.54 8.84 0.67
C ALA A 8 17.20 7.81 1.60
N GLU A 9 17.78 8.25 2.71
CA GLU A 9 18.37 7.36 3.70
C GLU A 9 17.34 6.45 4.33
N PHE A 10 16.17 7.02 4.69
CA PHE A 10 15.08 6.24 5.28
C PHE A 10 14.62 5.11 4.35
N VAL A 11 14.44 5.43 3.07
CA VAL A 11 14.00 4.45 2.07
C VAL A 11 15.06 3.37 1.87
N LYS A 12 16.33 3.75 1.77
CA LYS A 12 17.44 2.78 1.64
C LYS A 12 17.52 1.86 2.84
N ASP A 13 17.40 2.41 4.04
CA ASP A 13 17.43 1.63 5.29
C ASP A 13 16.25 0.66 5.35
N LEU A 14 15.07 1.09 4.92
CA LEU A 14 13.89 0.25 4.87
C LEU A 14 14.07 -0.92 3.88
N LEU A 15 14.52 -0.61 2.67
CA LEU A 15 14.69 -1.63 1.63
C LEU A 15 15.78 -2.64 2.00
N ASP A 16 16.90 -2.18 2.54
CA ASP A 16 17.98 -3.04 2.95
C ASP A 16 17.66 -3.79 4.24
N GLY A 17 17.20 -3.08 5.27
CA GLY A 17 17.00 -3.63 6.62
C GLY A 17 15.81 -4.56 6.77
N VAL A 18 14.71 -4.27 6.10
CA VAL A 18 13.48 -5.07 6.21
C VAL A 18 13.33 -6.04 5.06
N PHE A 19 13.53 -5.55 3.83
CA PHE A 19 13.27 -6.34 2.62
C PHE A 19 14.51 -7.03 2.06
N ASN A 20 15.71 -6.73 2.56
CA ASN A 20 16.98 -7.27 2.07
C ASN A 20 17.18 -7.00 0.57
N ILE A 21 16.76 -5.82 0.11
CA ILE A 21 16.92 -5.40 -1.28
C ILE A 21 18.08 -4.41 -1.35
N ASP A 22 19.10 -4.76 -2.12
CA ASP A 22 20.25 -3.89 -2.34
C ASP A 22 19.92 -2.89 -3.47
N ILE A 23 19.67 -1.65 -3.09
CA ILE A 23 19.33 -0.57 -4.01
C ILE A 23 20.58 0.28 -4.27
N GLN A 24 20.94 0.38 -5.54
CA GLN A 24 22.04 1.21 -6.00
C GLN A 24 21.52 2.59 -6.45
N ASP A 25 22.43 3.53 -6.59
CA ASP A 25 22.09 4.84 -7.13
C ASP A 25 21.53 4.69 -8.54
N GLY A 26 20.38 5.31 -8.80
CA GLY A 26 19.70 5.21 -10.08
C GLY A 26 18.62 4.13 -10.15
N ASP A 27 18.55 3.23 -9.17
CA ASP A 27 17.50 2.22 -9.12
C ASP A 27 16.15 2.82 -8.73
N ILE A 28 16.17 3.94 -8.02
CA ILE A 28 14.98 4.71 -7.71
C ILE A 28 14.89 5.86 -8.72
N GLU A 29 13.86 5.81 -9.56
CA GLU A 29 13.65 6.79 -10.62
C GLU A 29 12.96 8.04 -10.12
N LYS A 30 12.00 7.86 -9.21
CA LYS A 30 11.20 8.95 -8.65
C LYS A 30 11.05 8.76 -7.14
N MET A 31 11.20 9.86 -6.42
CA MET A 31 10.94 9.87 -4.98
C MET A 31 10.57 11.28 -4.56
N TYR A 32 9.32 11.47 -4.16
CA TYR A 32 8.84 12.78 -3.69
C TYR A 32 7.62 12.63 -2.80
N ARG A 33 7.41 13.64 -1.97
CA ARG A 33 6.22 13.70 -1.11
C ARG A 33 5.02 14.20 -1.88
N LEU A 34 3.85 13.62 -1.59
CA LEU A 34 2.58 14.00 -2.20
C LEU A 34 1.84 15.01 -1.34
N GLY A 35 1.12 15.93 -2.00
CA GLY A 35 0.31 16.93 -1.32
C GLY A 35 1.09 18.17 -0.88
N GLN A 36 0.39 19.08 -0.21
CA GLN A 36 1.00 20.31 0.29
C GLN A 36 1.65 20.08 1.64
N TRP A 37 2.81 20.71 1.86
CA TRP A 37 3.50 20.65 3.13
C TRP A 37 2.69 21.36 4.23
N THR A 38 2.53 20.68 5.36
CA THR A 38 1.99 21.25 6.59
C THR A 38 2.81 20.75 7.77
N GLU A 39 2.88 21.54 8.84
CA GLU A 39 3.66 21.14 10.02
C GLU A 39 3.09 19.93 10.75
N ASP A 40 1.77 19.75 10.68
CA ASP A 40 1.04 18.79 11.51
C ASP A 40 0.82 17.42 10.85
N LYS A 41 1.12 17.30 9.57
CA LYS A 41 0.81 16.06 8.85
C LYS A 41 2.01 15.50 8.10
N ASP A 42 2.24 14.22 8.29
CA ASP A 42 3.17 13.47 7.45
C ASP A 42 2.52 13.24 6.09
N ARG A 43 3.23 13.59 5.04
CA ARG A 43 2.73 13.41 3.68
C ARG A 43 3.16 12.05 3.13
N PRO A 44 2.27 11.37 2.38
CA PRO A 44 2.67 10.16 1.69
C PRO A 44 3.87 10.40 0.78
N MET A 45 4.73 9.41 0.65
CA MET A 45 5.86 9.46 -0.25
C MET A 45 5.62 8.52 -1.43
N LEU A 46 5.79 9.03 -2.65
CA LEU A 46 5.74 8.21 -3.85
C LEU A 46 7.15 7.76 -4.19
N ILE A 47 7.32 6.48 -4.41
CA ILE A 47 8.59 5.88 -4.82
C ILE A 47 8.37 5.13 -6.12
N GLY A 48 9.10 5.52 -7.16
CA GLY A 48 9.08 4.85 -8.44
C GLY A 48 10.41 4.17 -8.68
N PHE A 49 10.39 2.86 -8.88
CA PHE A 49 11.60 2.08 -9.20
C PHE A 49 11.84 2.05 -10.69
N LYS A 50 13.09 2.11 -11.08
CA LYS A 50 13.48 1.97 -12.48
C LYS A 50 13.17 0.57 -13.01
N GLN A 51 13.36 -0.45 -12.18
CA GLN A 51 13.08 -1.84 -12.53
C GLN A 51 11.87 -2.36 -11.76
N TYR A 52 10.97 -3.02 -12.46
CA TYR A 52 9.75 -3.58 -11.89
C TYR A 52 10.05 -4.61 -10.79
N GLU A 53 11.14 -5.35 -10.92
CA GLU A 53 11.53 -6.39 -9.98
C GLU A 53 11.68 -5.86 -8.56
N HIS A 54 12.21 -4.66 -8.37
CA HIS A 54 12.36 -4.06 -7.05
C HIS A 54 11.00 -3.79 -6.40
N LYS A 55 10.06 -3.24 -7.16
CA LYS A 55 8.70 -3.02 -6.69
C LYS A 55 8.04 -4.35 -6.31
N ASP A 56 8.18 -5.35 -7.17
CA ASP A 56 7.60 -6.67 -6.94
C ASP A 56 8.15 -7.31 -5.67
N GLN A 57 9.46 -7.21 -5.45
CA GLN A 57 10.09 -7.72 -4.24
C GLN A 57 9.52 -7.08 -2.97
N VAL A 58 9.30 -5.76 -2.99
CA VAL A 58 8.71 -5.05 -1.85
C VAL A 58 7.28 -5.53 -1.62
N MET A 59 6.45 -5.52 -2.66
CA MET A 59 5.03 -5.85 -2.54
C MET A 59 4.81 -7.31 -2.16
N SER A 60 5.64 -8.21 -2.66
CA SER A 60 5.55 -9.64 -2.34
C SER A 60 6.02 -9.96 -0.93
N ASN A 61 6.78 -9.07 -0.30
CA ASN A 61 7.36 -9.28 1.03
C ASN A 61 6.82 -8.31 2.08
N LEU A 62 5.62 -7.75 1.85
CA LEU A 62 5.00 -6.85 2.83
C LEU A 62 4.77 -7.51 4.20
N TRP A 63 4.65 -8.82 4.24
CA TRP A 63 4.53 -9.57 5.49
C TRP A 63 5.76 -9.38 6.38
N LYS A 64 6.97 -9.30 5.78
CA LYS A 64 8.20 -9.02 6.54
C LYS A 64 8.13 -7.66 7.21
N PHE A 65 7.56 -6.69 6.51
CA PHE A 65 7.40 -5.34 7.04
C PHE A 65 6.43 -5.31 8.22
N LYS A 66 5.33 -6.07 8.14
CA LYS A 66 4.35 -6.16 9.22
C LYS A 66 4.93 -6.81 10.47
N GLU A 67 5.85 -7.77 10.29
CA GLU A 67 6.47 -8.49 11.38
C GLU A 67 7.71 -7.81 11.96
N ASN A 68 8.18 -6.73 11.33
CA ASN A 68 9.38 -6.06 11.82
C ASN A 68 9.10 -5.37 13.17
N SER A 69 10.13 -5.36 14.03
CA SER A 69 10.07 -4.71 15.34
C SER A 69 10.97 -3.47 15.40
N ILE A 70 11.42 -2.97 14.26
CA ILE A 70 12.33 -1.83 14.18
C ILE A 70 11.55 -0.55 14.49
N PRO A 71 11.89 0.18 15.59
CA PRO A 71 11.11 1.35 16.01
C PRO A 71 11.01 2.42 14.94
N LYS A 72 12.05 2.60 14.15
CA LYS A 72 12.11 3.59 13.07
C LYS A 72 10.99 3.43 12.05
N PHE A 73 10.51 2.20 11.84
CA PHE A 73 9.52 1.89 10.82
C PHE A 73 8.11 1.63 11.37
N GLN A 74 7.91 1.82 12.66
CA GLN A 74 6.59 1.65 13.26
C GLN A 74 5.64 2.75 12.77
N GLY A 75 4.40 2.38 12.49
CA GLY A 75 3.40 3.30 11.99
C GLY A 75 3.47 3.61 10.51
N VAL A 76 4.45 3.07 9.80
CA VAL A 76 4.58 3.24 8.35
C VAL A 76 3.74 2.18 7.64
N SER A 77 3.07 2.56 6.56
CA SER A 77 2.34 1.62 5.70
C SER A 77 2.80 1.76 4.25
N ILE A 78 2.72 0.67 3.52
CA ILE A 78 3.15 0.61 2.11
C ILE A 78 2.00 0.05 1.28
N SER A 79 1.69 0.71 0.17
CA SER A 79 0.64 0.27 -0.75
C SER A 79 1.01 0.64 -2.18
N HIS A 80 0.32 0.01 -3.14
CA HIS A 80 0.44 0.40 -4.54
C HIS A 80 -0.06 1.82 -4.75
N ASP A 81 0.60 2.57 -5.62
CA ASP A 81 0.06 3.84 -6.11
C ASP A 81 -0.85 3.54 -7.30
N LEU A 82 -2.14 3.46 -7.03
CA LEU A 82 -3.13 3.16 -8.03
C LEU A 82 -3.59 4.42 -8.74
N HIS A 83 -3.83 4.32 -10.05
CA HIS A 83 -4.44 5.39 -10.82
C HIS A 83 -5.83 5.72 -10.25
N PRO A 84 -6.28 7.00 -10.28
CA PRO A 84 -7.61 7.35 -9.77
C PRO A 84 -8.76 6.52 -10.33
N ALA A 85 -8.69 6.16 -11.63
CA ALA A 85 -9.70 5.30 -12.25
C ALA A 85 -9.72 3.90 -11.62
N GLU A 86 -8.55 3.35 -11.29
CA GLU A 86 -8.45 2.05 -10.63
C GLU A 86 -8.97 2.10 -9.19
N ARG A 87 -8.69 3.17 -8.48
CA ARG A 87 -9.22 3.38 -7.13
C ARG A 87 -10.74 3.44 -7.12
N LEU A 88 -11.30 4.13 -8.09
CA LEU A 88 -12.75 4.23 -8.24
C LEU A 88 -13.36 2.88 -8.57
N GLU A 89 -12.75 2.13 -9.49
CA GLU A 89 -13.18 0.78 -9.85
C GLU A 89 -13.22 -0.14 -8.63
N ILE A 90 -12.14 -0.14 -7.84
CA ILE A 90 -12.06 -0.95 -6.61
C ILE A 90 -13.14 -0.55 -5.62
N LYS A 91 -13.36 0.75 -5.42
CA LYS A 91 -14.40 1.27 -4.54
C LYS A 91 -15.78 0.79 -4.98
N ASN A 92 -16.07 0.89 -6.28
CA ASN A 92 -17.34 0.45 -6.84
C ASN A 92 -17.54 -1.05 -6.68
N MET A 93 -16.50 -1.85 -6.87
CA MET A 93 -16.56 -3.30 -6.67
C MET A 93 -16.94 -3.65 -5.23
N VAL A 94 -16.36 -2.96 -4.25
CA VAL A 94 -16.69 -3.18 -2.84
C VAL A 94 -18.12 -2.76 -2.53
N GLU A 95 -18.55 -1.61 -3.03
CA GLU A 95 -19.94 -1.12 -2.81
C GLU A 95 -20.97 -2.07 -3.41
N ASP A 96 -20.71 -2.57 -4.62
CA ASP A 96 -21.59 -3.53 -5.28
C ASP A 96 -21.66 -4.86 -4.51
N ALA A 97 -20.54 -5.32 -4.00
CA ALA A 97 -20.49 -6.55 -3.18
C ALA A 97 -21.29 -6.39 -1.88
N LYS A 98 -21.19 -5.25 -1.22
CA LYS A 98 -21.96 -4.95 0.00
C LYS A 98 -23.44 -4.91 -0.29
N LYS A 99 -23.82 -4.24 -1.38
CA LYS A 99 -25.23 -4.14 -1.80
C LYS A 99 -25.82 -5.52 -2.10
N LYS A 100 -25.08 -6.33 -2.83
CA LYS A 100 -25.48 -7.70 -3.16
C LYS A 100 -25.64 -8.56 -1.92
N HIS A 101 -24.72 -8.46 -0.97
CA HIS A 101 -24.79 -9.17 0.30
C HIS A 101 -26.07 -8.78 1.07
N LEU A 102 -26.38 -7.50 1.14
CA LEU A 102 -27.56 -7.00 1.84
C LEU A 102 -28.85 -7.51 1.18
N GLU A 103 -28.92 -7.54 -0.16
CA GLU A 103 -30.08 -8.01 -0.90
C GLU A 103 -30.29 -9.53 -0.78
N GLU A 104 -29.22 -10.32 -0.85
CA GLU A 104 -29.30 -11.78 -0.85
C GLU A 104 -29.42 -12.40 0.53
N GLU A 105 -28.67 -11.88 1.49
CA GLU A 105 -28.58 -12.45 2.83
C GLU A 105 -29.35 -11.65 3.88
N GLY A 106 -29.68 -10.40 3.60
CA GLY A 106 -30.41 -9.54 4.51
C GLY A 106 -29.66 -9.17 5.79
N ASP A 107 -28.39 -9.55 5.88
CA ASP A 107 -27.56 -9.29 7.05
C ASP A 107 -26.85 -7.96 6.96
N ASP A 108 -26.42 -7.48 8.13
CA ASP A 108 -25.64 -6.27 8.27
C ASP A 108 -24.22 -6.47 7.69
N THR A 109 -23.84 -5.60 6.75
CA THR A 109 -22.51 -5.65 6.15
C THR A 109 -21.39 -5.31 7.14
N GLU A 110 -21.71 -4.72 8.29
CA GLU A 110 -20.74 -4.37 9.32
C GLU A 110 -20.02 -5.59 9.91
N ASN A 111 -20.60 -6.76 9.82
CA ASN A 111 -20.02 -8.01 10.34
C ASN A 111 -19.02 -8.65 9.38
N TYR A 112 -18.78 -8.06 8.22
CA TYR A 112 -17.92 -8.62 7.18
C TYR A 112 -16.89 -7.61 6.69
N TRP A 113 -15.74 -8.15 6.30
CA TRP A 113 -14.74 -7.40 5.53
C TRP A 113 -14.92 -7.72 4.05
N PHE A 114 -14.94 -6.69 3.23
CA PHE A 114 -14.97 -6.85 1.77
C PHE A 114 -13.62 -6.37 1.23
N ARG A 115 -12.91 -7.26 0.58
CA ARG A 115 -11.55 -6.99 0.12
C ARG A 115 -11.43 -7.35 -1.35
N VAL A 116 -10.76 -6.48 -2.12
CA VAL A 116 -10.46 -6.74 -3.52
C VAL A 116 -9.10 -7.41 -3.62
N VAL A 117 -9.04 -8.52 -4.34
CA VAL A 117 -7.80 -9.25 -4.61
C VAL A 117 -7.62 -9.42 -6.11
N GLY A 118 -6.39 -9.63 -6.55
CA GLY A 118 -6.04 -9.76 -7.96
C GLY A 118 -5.69 -8.44 -8.61
N HIS A 119 -5.36 -8.51 -9.88
CA HIS A 119 -4.95 -7.36 -10.69
C HIS A 119 -5.72 -7.29 -12.00
N GLY A 120 -6.03 -6.08 -12.45
CA GLY A 120 -6.68 -5.85 -13.74
C GLY A 120 -7.99 -6.59 -13.87
N SER A 121 -8.15 -7.32 -14.94
CA SER A 121 -9.37 -8.10 -15.21
C SER A 121 -9.58 -9.28 -14.25
N LYS A 122 -8.55 -9.66 -13.51
CA LYS A 122 -8.60 -10.75 -12.53
C LYS A 122 -9.02 -10.29 -11.14
N ARG A 123 -9.32 -9.02 -10.97
CA ARG A 123 -9.78 -8.48 -9.68
C ARG A 123 -11.12 -9.09 -9.30
N LYS A 124 -11.22 -9.46 -8.03
CA LYS A 124 -12.48 -9.98 -7.46
C LYS A 124 -12.59 -9.55 -6.02
N VAL A 125 -13.81 -9.46 -5.52
CA VAL A 125 -14.06 -9.14 -4.11
C VAL A 125 -14.19 -10.45 -3.33
N ILE A 126 -13.47 -10.53 -2.21
CA ILE A 126 -13.67 -11.61 -1.25
C ILE A 126 -14.35 -11.05 -0.01
N LYS A 127 -15.19 -11.89 0.61
CA LYS A 127 -15.94 -11.54 1.81
C LYS A 127 -15.43 -12.39 2.96
N LEU A 128 -15.01 -11.73 4.05
CA LEU A 128 -14.48 -12.39 5.23
C LEU A 128 -15.30 -11.97 6.46
N LYS A 129 -15.73 -12.93 7.26
CA LYS A 129 -16.46 -12.63 8.47
C LYS A 129 -15.53 -12.05 9.54
N LYS A 130 -15.95 -10.96 10.18
CA LYS A 130 -15.19 -10.37 11.28
C LYS A 130 -15.21 -11.31 12.48
N ARG A 131 -14.06 -11.43 13.14
CA ARG A 131 -13.97 -12.17 14.41
C ARG A 131 -14.44 -11.25 15.54
N ASN A 132 -15.24 -11.81 16.42
CA ASN A 132 -15.62 -11.12 17.65
C ASN A 132 -14.52 -11.21 18.70
#